data_1c7739de26e6f0eda906db70a8b6ddec
#
_entry.id   1c7739de26e6f0eda906db70a8b6ddec
#
_cell.length_a   1.000
_cell.length_b   1.000
_cell.length_c   1.000
_cell.angle_alpha   90.00
_cell.angle_beta   90.00
_cell.angle_gamma   90.00
#
_symmetry.space_group_name_H-M   'P 1'
#
loop_
_entity.id
_entity.type
_entity.pdbx_description
1 polymer ?
#
loop_
_entity_poly.entity_id
_entity_poly.type
_entity_poly.pdbx_seq_one_letter_code
_entity_poly.pdbx_strand_id
1 'polypeptide(L)'
;MLSLAVLADVEQLTRRLVEAIVAEDPSYSGPGRTPREDLQRSCHDNLLRILQWLTGTTDPGTDPFDAPRATGQRRAEQGMPLESVLHAYRLGYRIIWEGLVSQARADGGVDGLVEAASEVWAIVDEFSSIVANSYRETEAEFVRRDDHRRDALVDALLEGRGAERTVAADAATALDLPEHGRFAVVVLAGEDASRPAGSALRDAGMRVAWRNRTDREIGVVWLGRAEPSDVVGALQGVPGVRAGVSPAVDGLAEVDVAHRLAETALRALPTGEPLVGELDARLPGALVVTAPDLSARLVRRALGGVLDLDGDERTVLLDTLRSWLDTGGSAGQTAARLCCHRNTVLNRLRRLEGLTDRSLERVDHLVEWSLALLALDVLPTARAPTAVASR
;
A
#
# COMPACT_ATOMS: atom_id res chain seq x y z
N MET A 1 7.90 14.07 -55.23
CA MET A 1 9.00 13.39 -55.96
C MET A 1 10.25 13.24 -55.10
N LEU A 2 10.69 14.27 -54.38
CA LEU A 2 11.86 14.24 -53.50
C LEU A 2 11.81 13.09 -52.44
N SER A 3 10.68 12.91 -51.78
CA SER A 3 10.50 11.88 -50.77
C SER A 3 10.54 10.44 -51.31
N LEU A 4 10.15 10.19 -52.55
CA LEU A 4 10.23 8.86 -53.16
C LEU A 4 11.67 8.42 -53.46
N ALA A 5 12.55 9.34 -53.84
CA ALA A 5 13.96 9.05 -54.03
C ALA A 5 14.64 8.73 -52.67
N VAL A 6 14.28 9.47 -51.62
CA VAL A 6 14.79 9.22 -50.26
C VAL A 6 14.26 7.89 -49.69
N LEU A 7 13.01 7.51 -50.01
CA LEU A 7 12.44 6.20 -49.66
C LEU A 7 13.20 5.02 -50.27
N ALA A 8 13.67 5.18 -51.52
CA ALA A 8 14.49 4.16 -52.18
C ALA A 8 15.83 3.89 -51.50
N ASP A 9 16.34 4.85 -50.73
CA ASP A 9 17.61 4.77 -50.02
C ASP A 9 17.48 4.41 -48.52
N VAL A 10 16.28 3.94 -48.09
CA VAL A 10 15.96 3.69 -46.66
C VAL A 10 16.99 2.80 -45.95
N GLU A 11 17.55 1.81 -46.66
CA GLU A 11 18.58 0.93 -46.06
C GLU A 11 19.89 1.68 -45.75
N GLN A 12 20.28 2.61 -46.63
CA GLN A 12 21.47 3.45 -46.40
C GLN A 12 21.24 4.43 -45.25
N LEU A 13 20.06 5.04 -45.20
CA LEU A 13 19.67 5.93 -44.09
C LEU A 13 19.64 5.18 -42.78
N THR A 14 19.14 3.94 -42.74
CA THR A 14 19.13 3.07 -41.56
C THR A 14 20.53 2.81 -41.06
N ARG A 15 21.49 2.47 -41.93
CA ARG A 15 22.88 2.26 -41.53
C ARG A 15 23.50 3.51 -40.90
N ARG A 16 23.33 4.68 -41.57
CA ARG A 16 23.80 5.97 -41.06
C ARG A 16 23.20 6.29 -39.69
N LEU A 17 21.89 6.03 -39.52
CA LEU A 17 21.21 6.26 -38.26
C LEU A 17 21.75 5.38 -37.11
N VAL A 18 21.89 4.10 -37.35
CA VAL A 18 22.45 3.14 -36.37
C VAL A 18 23.86 3.54 -35.97
N GLU A 19 24.71 3.93 -36.94
CA GLU A 19 26.08 4.40 -36.65
C GLU A 19 26.07 5.68 -35.81
N ALA A 20 25.23 6.65 -36.11
CA ALA A 20 25.08 7.90 -35.37
C ALA A 20 24.58 7.63 -33.91
N ILE A 21 23.57 6.79 -33.74
CA ILE A 21 23.03 6.44 -32.43
C ILE A 21 24.13 5.80 -31.57
N VAL A 22 24.84 4.80 -32.09
CA VAL A 22 25.88 4.11 -31.35
C VAL A 22 27.08 5.01 -31.02
N ALA A 23 27.39 5.99 -31.90
CA ALA A 23 28.48 6.94 -31.69
C ALA A 23 28.12 8.05 -30.67
N GLU A 24 26.88 8.54 -30.70
CA GLU A 24 26.46 9.70 -29.90
C GLU A 24 25.86 9.31 -28.53
N ASP A 25 25.31 8.10 -28.37
CA ASP A 25 24.68 7.67 -27.12
C ASP A 25 25.27 6.37 -26.55
N PRO A 26 26.03 6.45 -25.44
CA PRO A 26 26.63 5.29 -24.76
C PRO A 26 25.59 4.25 -24.30
N SER A 27 24.32 4.62 -24.13
CA SER A 27 23.27 3.71 -23.71
C SER A 27 23.02 2.59 -24.71
N TYR A 28 23.37 2.80 -26.00
CA TYR A 28 23.26 1.81 -27.05
C TYR A 28 24.56 1.00 -27.27
N SER A 29 25.66 1.37 -26.63
CA SER A 29 27.01 0.80 -26.89
C SER A 29 27.46 -0.25 -25.86
N GLY A 30 26.69 -0.54 -24.80
CA GLY A 30 27.07 -1.42 -23.68
C GLY A 30 26.74 -2.90 -23.91
N PRO A 31 27.51 -3.86 -23.34
CA PRO A 31 27.17 -5.26 -23.36
C PRO A 31 25.87 -5.54 -22.61
N GLY A 32 24.96 -6.32 -23.21
CA GLY A 32 23.70 -6.77 -22.58
C GLY A 32 22.50 -5.83 -22.71
N ARG A 33 22.61 -4.73 -23.48
CA ARG A 33 21.50 -3.80 -23.68
C ARG A 33 20.76 -4.07 -24.99
N THR A 34 20.80 -3.24 -26.00
CA THR A 34 20.06 -3.47 -27.25
C THR A 34 20.90 -4.23 -28.26
N PRO A 35 20.51 -5.44 -28.71
CA PRO A 35 21.20 -6.11 -29.80
C PRO A 35 21.22 -5.22 -31.05
N ARG A 36 22.38 -5.18 -31.74
CA ARG A 36 22.56 -4.32 -32.93
C ARG A 36 21.53 -4.61 -34.02
N GLU A 37 21.14 -5.88 -34.16
CA GLU A 37 20.12 -6.29 -35.12
C GLU A 37 18.72 -5.76 -34.76
N ASP A 38 18.39 -5.71 -33.47
CA ASP A 38 17.13 -5.14 -32.98
C ASP A 38 17.08 -3.62 -33.16
N LEU A 39 18.20 -2.93 -32.88
CA LEU A 39 18.34 -1.51 -33.15
C LEU A 39 18.17 -1.22 -34.64
N GLN A 40 18.85 -1.98 -35.51
CA GLN A 40 18.78 -1.81 -36.94
C GLN A 40 17.35 -2.02 -37.47
N ARG A 41 16.67 -3.06 -37.03
CA ARG A 41 15.27 -3.33 -37.38
C ARG A 41 14.34 -2.17 -36.95
N SER A 42 14.44 -1.75 -35.68
CA SER A 42 13.63 -0.64 -35.17
C SER A 42 13.89 0.65 -35.95
N CYS A 43 15.14 0.98 -36.25
CA CYS A 43 15.48 2.16 -37.08
C CYS A 43 14.91 2.06 -38.48
N HIS A 44 15.05 0.89 -39.14
CA HIS A 44 14.51 0.65 -40.47
C HIS A 44 12.98 0.83 -40.49
N ASP A 45 12.27 0.16 -39.59
CA ASP A 45 10.80 0.19 -39.55
C ASP A 45 10.27 1.63 -39.34
N ASN A 46 10.88 2.38 -38.42
CA ASN A 46 10.48 3.77 -38.16
C ASN A 46 10.79 4.68 -39.35
N LEU A 47 11.99 4.61 -39.97
CA LEU A 47 12.34 5.39 -41.15
C LEU A 47 11.41 5.08 -42.31
N LEU A 48 11.14 3.78 -42.57
CA LEU A 48 10.24 3.33 -43.60
C LEU A 48 8.83 3.93 -43.41
N ARG A 49 8.27 3.86 -42.20
CA ARG A 49 6.92 4.41 -41.93
C ARG A 49 6.85 5.91 -42.09
N ILE A 50 7.85 6.66 -41.62
CA ILE A 50 7.93 8.11 -41.80
C ILE A 50 7.98 8.46 -43.31
N LEU A 51 8.84 7.78 -44.06
CA LEU A 51 8.99 8.04 -45.51
C LEU A 51 7.75 7.63 -46.31
N GLN A 52 7.10 6.50 -45.96
CA GLN A 52 5.81 6.11 -46.53
C GLN A 52 4.72 7.14 -46.28
N TRP A 53 4.66 7.69 -45.08
CA TRP A 53 3.72 8.77 -44.76
C TRP A 53 3.98 10.02 -45.61
N LEU A 54 5.24 10.49 -45.66
CA LEU A 54 5.63 11.67 -46.47
C LEU A 54 5.39 11.50 -47.98
N THR A 55 5.37 10.26 -48.45
CA THR A 55 5.14 9.96 -49.89
C THR A 55 3.68 9.63 -50.22
N GLY A 56 2.82 9.49 -49.18
CA GLY A 56 1.45 9.03 -49.37
C GLY A 56 1.34 7.58 -49.86
N THR A 57 2.39 6.76 -49.69
CA THR A 57 2.47 5.37 -50.14
C THR A 57 2.18 4.36 -49.03
N THR A 58 1.55 4.78 -47.93
CA THR A 58 1.14 3.89 -46.86
C THR A 58 0.08 2.90 -47.34
N ASP A 59 0.29 1.60 -47.17
CA ASP A 59 -0.67 0.58 -47.56
C ASP A 59 -2.01 0.74 -46.84
N PRO A 60 -3.16 0.61 -47.55
CA PRO A 60 -4.48 0.65 -46.91
C PRO A 60 -4.59 -0.43 -45.81
N GLY A 61 -4.89 -0.01 -44.57
CA GLY A 61 -5.03 -0.89 -43.40
C GLY A 61 -3.77 -1.04 -42.55
N THR A 62 -2.65 -0.43 -42.93
CA THR A 62 -1.45 -0.37 -42.09
C THR A 62 -1.52 0.87 -41.19
N ASP A 63 -1.41 0.66 -39.87
CA ASP A 63 -1.26 1.79 -38.93
C ASP A 63 0.16 2.37 -39.04
N PRO A 64 0.33 3.63 -39.47
CA PRO A 64 1.65 4.25 -39.60
C PRO A 64 2.40 4.36 -38.27
N PHE A 65 1.67 4.27 -37.16
CA PHE A 65 2.20 4.43 -35.82
C PHE A 65 2.58 3.12 -35.11
N ASP A 66 2.43 1.97 -35.77
CA ASP A 66 2.82 0.66 -35.19
C ASP A 66 4.32 0.60 -34.87
N ALA A 67 5.18 1.12 -35.72
CA ALA A 67 6.63 1.09 -35.54
C ALA A 67 7.09 1.92 -34.31
N PRO A 68 6.67 3.20 -34.13
CA PRO A 68 7.03 3.97 -32.95
C PRO A 68 6.41 3.40 -31.67
N ARG A 69 5.18 2.86 -31.73
CA ARG A 69 4.54 2.21 -30.58
C ARG A 69 5.31 0.97 -30.14
N ALA A 70 5.65 0.07 -31.07
CA ALA A 70 6.45 -1.12 -30.79
C ALA A 70 7.87 -0.77 -30.31
N THR A 71 8.44 0.33 -30.80
CA THR A 71 9.74 0.81 -30.33
C THR A 71 9.66 1.30 -28.89
N GLY A 72 8.64 2.11 -28.53
CA GLY A 72 8.43 2.58 -27.15
C GLY A 72 8.30 1.42 -26.16
N GLN A 73 7.44 0.44 -26.47
CA GLN A 73 7.26 -0.77 -25.66
C GLN A 73 8.58 -1.52 -25.47
N ARG A 74 9.26 -1.84 -26.55
CA ARG A 74 10.49 -2.63 -26.51
C ARG A 74 11.61 -1.94 -25.73
N ARG A 75 11.77 -0.63 -25.88
CA ARG A 75 12.81 0.12 -25.15
C ARG A 75 12.50 0.24 -23.67
N ALA A 76 11.24 0.37 -23.29
CA ALA A 76 10.81 0.27 -21.90
C ALA A 76 11.13 -1.11 -21.30
N GLU A 77 10.79 -2.20 -22.01
CA GLU A 77 11.12 -3.58 -21.61
C GLU A 77 12.64 -3.81 -21.41
N GLN A 78 13.46 -3.14 -22.23
CA GLN A 78 14.91 -3.21 -22.14
C GLN A 78 15.51 -2.28 -21.07
N GLY A 79 14.70 -1.49 -20.36
CA GLY A 79 15.15 -0.49 -19.39
C GLY A 79 16.01 0.61 -20.00
N MET A 80 15.83 0.91 -21.29
CA MET A 80 16.52 2.00 -21.97
C MET A 80 15.97 3.34 -21.49
N PRO A 81 16.80 4.35 -21.12
CA PRO A 81 16.28 5.66 -20.74
C PRO A 81 15.45 6.29 -21.85
N LEU A 82 14.27 6.84 -21.51
CA LEU A 82 13.38 7.49 -22.48
C LEU A 82 14.10 8.63 -23.24
N GLU A 83 14.98 9.36 -22.56
CA GLU A 83 15.78 10.43 -23.17
C GLU A 83 16.65 9.94 -24.31
N SER A 84 17.30 8.76 -24.15
CA SER A 84 18.09 8.09 -25.18
C SER A 84 17.23 7.66 -26.37
N VAL A 85 16.01 7.17 -26.09
CA VAL A 85 15.06 6.80 -27.16
C VAL A 85 14.66 8.04 -27.97
N LEU A 86 14.28 9.13 -27.31
CA LEU A 86 13.92 10.38 -27.97
C LEU A 86 15.11 11.04 -28.69
N HIS A 87 16.33 10.87 -28.18
CA HIS A 87 17.54 11.31 -28.87
C HIS A 87 17.72 10.56 -30.20
N ALA A 88 17.55 9.24 -30.19
CA ALA A 88 17.61 8.44 -31.41
C ALA A 88 16.60 8.89 -32.47
N TYR A 89 15.37 9.26 -32.06
CA TYR A 89 14.38 9.83 -32.96
C TYR A 89 14.85 11.17 -33.55
N ARG A 90 15.39 12.08 -32.75
CA ARG A 90 15.97 13.35 -33.26
C ARG A 90 17.08 13.12 -34.28
N LEU A 91 17.94 12.13 -34.07
CA LEU A 91 18.97 11.74 -35.05
C LEU A 91 18.33 11.21 -36.33
N GLY A 92 17.31 10.37 -36.24
CA GLY A 92 16.56 9.87 -37.37
C GLY A 92 16.00 10.99 -38.26
N TYR A 93 15.41 12.00 -37.61
CA TYR A 93 14.87 13.16 -38.33
C TYR A 93 15.94 14.01 -38.98
N ARG A 94 17.06 14.24 -38.31
CA ARG A 94 18.21 14.93 -38.89
C ARG A 94 18.66 14.23 -40.19
N ILE A 95 18.76 12.92 -40.18
CA ILE A 95 19.21 12.11 -41.30
C ILE A 95 18.18 12.15 -42.47
N ILE A 96 16.89 12.06 -42.16
CA ILE A 96 15.83 12.23 -43.19
C ILE A 96 15.92 13.61 -43.82
N TRP A 97 16.04 14.67 -42.99
CA TRP A 97 16.13 16.03 -43.48
C TRP A 97 17.38 16.26 -44.36
N GLU A 98 18.55 15.75 -43.97
CA GLU A 98 19.76 15.80 -44.78
C GLU A 98 19.57 15.08 -46.13
N GLY A 99 18.88 13.94 -46.16
CA GLY A 99 18.53 13.22 -47.38
C GLY A 99 17.65 14.04 -48.30
N LEU A 100 16.60 14.67 -47.79
CA LEU A 100 15.71 15.54 -48.55
C LEU A 100 16.44 16.75 -49.13
N VAL A 101 17.30 17.41 -48.35
CA VAL A 101 18.11 18.55 -48.79
C VAL A 101 19.11 18.13 -49.89
N SER A 102 19.76 16.97 -49.72
CA SER A 102 20.70 16.44 -50.71
C SER A 102 20.00 16.17 -52.07
N GLN A 103 18.81 15.54 -52.01
CA GLN A 103 18.05 15.25 -53.24
C GLN A 103 17.51 16.52 -53.92
N ALA A 104 17.03 17.51 -53.14
CA ALA A 104 16.55 18.77 -53.66
C ALA A 104 17.65 19.55 -54.41
N ARG A 105 18.88 19.48 -53.89
CA ARG A 105 20.05 20.10 -54.55
C ARG A 105 20.41 19.41 -55.87
N ALA A 106 20.26 18.07 -55.92
CA ALA A 106 20.53 17.30 -57.12
C ALA A 106 19.49 17.58 -58.23
N ASP A 107 18.22 17.75 -57.85
CA ASP A 107 17.09 17.98 -58.77
C ASP A 107 16.87 19.46 -59.13
N GLY A 108 17.62 20.38 -58.49
CA GLY A 108 17.54 21.84 -58.77
C GLY A 108 16.27 22.52 -58.21
N GLY A 109 15.51 21.88 -57.35
CA GLY A 109 14.22 22.37 -56.80
C GLY A 109 14.24 22.60 -55.30
N VAL A 110 14.54 23.81 -54.86
CA VAL A 110 14.58 24.19 -53.42
C VAL A 110 13.19 24.55 -52.88
N ASP A 111 12.27 24.96 -53.74
CA ASP A 111 10.95 25.47 -53.35
C ASP A 111 10.09 24.40 -52.63
N GLY A 112 10.18 23.12 -53.00
CA GLY A 112 9.50 22.02 -52.30
C GLY A 112 10.03 21.69 -50.92
N LEU A 113 11.21 22.18 -50.51
CA LEU A 113 11.76 21.93 -49.18
C LEU A 113 11.04 22.70 -48.09
N VAL A 114 10.48 23.88 -48.36
CA VAL A 114 9.77 24.69 -47.36
C VAL A 114 8.44 24.01 -46.99
N GLU A 115 7.73 23.46 -47.97
CA GLU A 115 6.51 22.69 -47.75
C GLU A 115 6.81 21.38 -46.98
N ALA A 116 7.83 20.64 -47.45
CA ALA A 116 8.28 19.41 -46.80
C ALA A 116 8.76 19.62 -45.35
N ALA A 117 9.31 20.79 -45.02
CA ALA A 117 9.76 21.08 -43.66
C ALA A 117 8.62 21.05 -42.65
N SER A 118 7.48 21.66 -42.96
CA SER A 118 6.32 21.69 -42.08
C SER A 118 5.73 20.29 -41.84
N GLU A 119 5.68 19.47 -42.92
CA GLU A 119 5.19 18.09 -42.84
C GLU A 119 6.14 17.19 -42.03
N VAL A 120 7.46 17.31 -42.27
CA VAL A 120 8.47 16.57 -41.49
C VAL A 120 8.40 16.92 -40.04
N TRP A 121 8.28 18.21 -39.64
CA TRP A 121 8.15 18.62 -38.28
C TRP A 121 6.88 18.07 -37.60
N ALA A 122 5.74 18.08 -38.27
CA ALA A 122 4.48 17.56 -37.76
C ALA A 122 4.59 16.03 -37.46
N ILE A 123 5.19 15.28 -38.42
CA ILE A 123 5.41 13.84 -38.24
C ILE A 123 6.40 13.54 -37.10
N VAL A 124 7.47 14.34 -37.00
CA VAL A 124 8.46 14.23 -35.91
C VAL A 124 7.78 14.31 -34.56
N ASP A 125 6.95 15.33 -34.37
CA ASP A 125 6.25 15.58 -33.11
C ASP A 125 5.28 14.45 -32.79
N GLU A 126 4.51 13.99 -33.76
CA GLU A 126 3.55 12.89 -33.62
C GLU A 126 4.26 11.57 -33.25
N PHE A 127 5.29 11.16 -34.01
CA PHE A 127 6.03 9.93 -33.75
C PHE A 127 6.75 9.98 -32.40
N SER A 128 7.34 11.13 -32.04
CA SER A 128 7.99 11.33 -30.74
C SER A 128 7.00 11.22 -29.58
N SER A 129 5.78 11.76 -29.76
CA SER A 129 4.72 11.68 -28.78
C SER A 129 4.22 10.25 -28.59
N ILE A 130 4.03 9.52 -29.68
CA ILE A 130 3.56 8.12 -29.65
C ILE A 130 4.58 7.20 -28.98
N VAL A 131 5.86 7.31 -29.35
CA VAL A 131 6.90 6.51 -28.71
C VAL A 131 7.02 6.81 -27.23
N ALA A 132 6.94 8.09 -26.83
CA ALA A 132 7.01 8.49 -25.42
C ALA A 132 5.80 7.99 -24.62
N ASN A 133 4.61 8.04 -25.20
CA ASN A 133 3.40 7.56 -24.53
C ASN A 133 3.44 6.04 -24.37
N SER A 134 3.75 5.31 -25.43
CA SER A 134 3.87 3.85 -25.38
C SER A 134 4.95 3.38 -24.43
N TYR A 135 6.08 4.09 -24.34
CA TYR A 135 7.13 3.84 -23.36
C TYR A 135 6.61 3.98 -21.91
N ARG A 136 5.96 5.13 -21.60
CA ARG A 136 5.43 5.40 -20.25
C ARG A 136 4.31 4.42 -19.86
N GLU A 137 3.46 4.05 -20.81
CA GLU A 137 2.40 3.05 -20.58
C GLU A 137 3.00 1.70 -20.18
N THR A 138 4.03 1.25 -20.92
CA THR A 138 4.73 -0.01 -20.63
C THR A 138 5.47 0.05 -19.30
N GLU A 139 6.18 1.13 -19.02
CA GLU A 139 6.86 1.34 -17.72
C GLU A 139 5.84 1.31 -16.56
N ALA A 140 4.70 1.99 -16.70
CA ALA A 140 3.64 1.96 -15.71
C ALA A 140 3.02 0.56 -15.54
N GLU A 141 2.96 -0.25 -16.60
CA GLU A 141 2.51 -1.64 -16.51
C GLU A 141 3.50 -2.52 -15.72
N PHE A 142 4.80 -2.33 -15.89
CA PHE A 142 5.81 -3.06 -15.12
C PHE A 142 5.69 -2.73 -13.62
N VAL A 143 5.57 -1.44 -13.29
CA VAL A 143 5.38 -1.02 -11.89
C VAL A 143 4.10 -1.67 -11.31
N ARG A 144 2.97 -1.60 -12.04
CA ARG A 144 1.71 -2.22 -11.59
C ARG A 144 1.83 -3.74 -11.41
N ARG A 145 2.53 -4.44 -12.32
CA ARG A 145 2.74 -5.90 -12.20
C ARG A 145 3.60 -6.26 -10.99
N ASP A 146 4.63 -5.47 -10.71
CA ASP A 146 5.48 -5.68 -9.53
C ASP A 146 4.68 -5.41 -8.24
N ASP A 147 3.92 -4.32 -8.18
CA ASP A 147 3.04 -4.01 -7.06
C ASP A 147 2.00 -5.12 -6.82
N HIS A 148 1.32 -5.61 -7.88
CA HIS A 148 0.37 -6.70 -7.78
C HIS A 148 1.03 -8.01 -7.30
N ARG A 149 2.27 -8.29 -7.76
CA ARG A 149 3.02 -9.45 -7.30
C ARG A 149 3.37 -9.34 -5.82
N ARG A 150 3.83 -8.17 -5.36
CA ARG A 150 4.11 -7.90 -3.95
C ARG A 150 2.86 -8.06 -3.10
N ASP A 151 1.76 -7.47 -3.53
CA ASP A 151 0.45 -7.58 -2.90
C ASP A 151 0.00 -9.05 -2.75
N ALA A 152 0.10 -9.83 -3.82
CA ALA A 152 -0.27 -11.25 -3.81
C ALA A 152 0.60 -12.07 -2.86
N LEU A 153 1.89 -11.74 -2.73
CA LEU A 153 2.78 -12.41 -1.80
C LEU A 153 2.46 -12.07 -0.35
N VAL A 154 2.14 -10.80 -0.04
CA VAL A 154 1.67 -10.45 1.32
C VAL A 154 0.36 -11.16 1.62
N ASP A 155 -0.61 -11.17 0.70
CA ASP A 155 -1.87 -11.91 0.88
C ASP A 155 -1.61 -13.40 1.15
N ALA A 156 -0.71 -14.04 0.41
CA ALA A 156 -0.32 -15.43 0.64
C ALA A 156 0.26 -15.68 2.04
N LEU A 157 1.09 -14.76 2.56
CA LEU A 157 1.59 -14.84 3.94
C LEU A 157 0.45 -14.70 4.96
N LEU A 158 -0.46 -13.75 4.76
CA LEU A 158 -1.62 -13.51 5.64
C LEU A 158 -2.63 -14.66 5.63
N GLU A 159 -2.66 -15.48 4.57
CA GLU A 159 -3.49 -16.68 4.41
C GLU A 159 -2.83 -17.96 4.94
N GLY A 160 -1.62 -17.88 5.51
CA GLY A 160 -0.91 -19.01 6.10
C GLY A 160 -0.07 -19.82 5.12
N ARG A 161 0.10 -19.36 3.89
CA ARG A 161 0.93 -20.01 2.87
C ARG A 161 2.44 -19.73 3.05
N GLY A 162 2.80 -18.92 4.04
CA GLY A 162 4.19 -18.67 4.42
C GLY A 162 4.95 -19.93 4.89
N ALA A 163 4.25 -21.01 5.24
CA ALA A 163 4.84 -22.31 5.52
C ALA A 163 5.35 -23.03 4.25
N GLU A 164 4.87 -22.66 3.06
CA GLU A 164 5.36 -23.16 1.78
C GLU A 164 6.74 -22.51 1.49
N ARG A 165 7.80 -23.33 1.38
CA ARG A 165 9.18 -22.84 1.20
C ARG A 165 9.33 -21.90 -0.01
N THR A 166 8.64 -22.19 -1.11
CA THR A 166 8.67 -21.36 -2.32
C THR A 166 8.03 -20.00 -2.10
N VAL A 167 6.90 -19.94 -1.40
CA VAL A 167 6.20 -18.70 -1.07
C VAL A 167 7.04 -17.84 -0.11
N ALA A 168 7.64 -18.46 0.91
CA ALA A 168 8.51 -17.74 1.85
C ALA A 168 9.73 -17.12 1.17
N ALA A 169 10.43 -17.88 0.29
CA ALA A 169 11.58 -17.38 -0.44
C ALA A 169 11.24 -16.28 -1.45
N ASP A 170 10.13 -16.45 -2.19
CA ASP A 170 9.63 -15.44 -3.13
C ASP A 170 9.22 -14.15 -2.40
N ALA A 171 8.51 -14.28 -1.25
CA ALA A 171 8.12 -13.16 -0.43
C ALA A 171 9.33 -12.43 0.17
N ALA A 172 10.33 -13.18 0.70
CA ALA A 172 11.55 -12.59 1.22
C ALA A 172 12.26 -11.73 0.17
N THR A 173 12.37 -12.23 -1.05
CA THR A 173 13.03 -11.53 -2.16
C THR A 173 12.21 -10.32 -2.65
N ALA A 174 10.93 -10.50 -2.93
CA ALA A 174 10.09 -9.46 -3.53
C ALA A 174 9.72 -8.35 -2.54
N LEU A 175 9.60 -8.65 -1.25
CA LEU A 175 9.22 -7.70 -0.21
C LEU A 175 10.44 -7.05 0.49
N ASP A 176 11.66 -7.42 0.14
CA ASP A 176 12.90 -7.01 0.83
C ASP A 176 12.87 -7.34 2.34
N LEU A 177 12.36 -8.52 2.67
CA LEU A 177 12.33 -9.06 4.02
C LEU A 177 13.30 -10.25 4.14
N PRO A 178 13.90 -10.51 5.30
CA PRO A 178 14.66 -11.76 5.49
C PRO A 178 13.70 -12.95 5.52
N GLU A 179 14.16 -14.10 5.03
CA GLU A 179 13.38 -15.34 5.08
C GLU A 179 13.14 -15.83 6.52
N HIS A 180 14.10 -15.56 7.39
CA HIS A 180 14.11 -15.99 8.80
C HIS A 180 14.27 -14.79 9.74
N GLY A 181 13.79 -14.93 10.95
CA GLY A 181 13.89 -13.91 11.99
C GLY A 181 12.57 -13.66 12.68
N ARG A 182 12.55 -12.63 13.50
CA ARG A 182 11.36 -12.25 14.29
C ARG A 182 10.52 -11.24 13.51
N PHE A 183 9.23 -11.53 13.43
CA PHE A 183 8.26 -10.69 12.76
C PHE A 183 7.12 -10.30 13.71
N ALA A 184 6.49 -9.18 13.44
CA ALA A 184 5.19 -8.82 14.00
C ALA A 184 4.28 -8.33 12.85
N VAL A 185 2.99 -8.39 13.07
CA VAL A 185 2.01 -7.80 12.17
C VAL A 185 1.36 -6.60 12.84
N VAL A 186 1.20 -5.54 12.07
CA VAL A 186 0.48 -4.32 12.45
C VAL A 186 -0.76 -4.21 11.58
N VAL A 187 -1.90 -3.98 12.20
CA VAL A 187 -3.15 -3.66 11.50
C VAL A 187 -3.55 -2.24 11.86
N LEU A 188 -3.55 -1.36 10.86
CA LEU A 188 -3.99 0.03 10.99
C LEU A 188 -5.48 0.14 10.63
N ALA A 189 -6.23 0.93 11.39
CA ALA A 189 -7.60 1.29 11.04
C ALA A 189 -7.60 2.62 10.26
N GLY A 190 -8.33 2.65 9.13
CA GLY A 190 -8.41 3.81 8.25
C GLY A 190 -7.53 3.68 7.01
N GLU A 191 -7.61 4.67 6.15
CA GLU A 191 -6.88 4.76 4.89
C GLU A 191 -5.69 5.72 5.03
N ASP A 192 -4.64 5.52 4.21
CA ASP A 192 -3.46 6.40 4.11
C ASP A 192 -2.58 6.51 5.37
N ALA A 193 -2.76 5.63 6.36
CA ALA A 193 -1.94 5.62 7.57
C ALA A 193 -0.59 4.89 7.39
N SER A 194 -0.48 4.01 6.41
CA SER A 194 0.72 3.17 6.16
C SER A 194 1.97 3.98 5.78
N ARG A 195 1.82 5.08 5.06
CA ARG A 195 2.95 5.93 4.68
C ARG A 195 3.68 6.54 5.88
N PRO A 196 3.00 7.32 6.76
CA PRO A 196 3.65 7.87 7.95
C PRO A 196 4.07 6.77 8.93
N ALA A 197 3.26 5.72 9.11
CA ALA A 197 3.60 4.56 9.94
C ALA A 197 4.87 3.84 9.41
N GLY A 198 4.95 3.61 8.10
CA GLY A 198 6.11 2.99 7.48
C GLY A 198 7.39 3.83 7.60
N SER A 199 7.30 5.17 7.59
CA SER A 199 8.45 6.03 7.86
C SER A 199 8.90 5.88 9.31
N ALA A 200 7.98 5.97 10.27
CA ALA A 200 8.30 5.84 11.69
C ALA A 200 8.94 4.48 12.04
N LEU A 201 8.46 3.39 11.44
CA LEU A 201 9.05 2.06 11.62
C LEU A 201 10.45 1.95 11.01
N ARG A 202 10.67 2.51 9.82
CA ARG A 202 12.02 2.53 9.20
C ARG A 202 13.01 3.37 10.00
N ASP A 203 12.59 4.52 10.50
CA ASP A 203 13.41 5.40 11.36
C ASP A 203 13.80 4.68 12.66
N ALA A 204 12.95 3.76 13.15
CA ALA A 204 13.24 2.87 14.27
C ALA A 204 14.06 1.61 13.87
N GLY A 205 14.55 1.51 12.62
CA GLY A 205 15.41 0.42 12.14
C GLY A 205 14.66 -0.86 11.76
N MET A 206 13.36 -0.82 11.59
CA MET A 206 12.52 -1.95 11.18
C MET A 206 12.22 -1.91 9.69
N ARG A 207 12.02 -3.09 9.06
CA ARG A 207 11.51 -3.19 7.69
C ARG A 207 10.04 -3.58 7.72
N VAL A 208 9.25 -3.08 6.77
CA VAL A 208 7.83 -3.36 6.70
C VAL A 208 7.37 -3.53 5.27
N ALA A 209 6.60 -4.58 5.02
CA ALA A 209 5.85 -4.78 3.78
C ALA A 209 4.38 -4.49 4.06
N TRP A 210 3.82 -3.54 3.30
CA TRP A 210 2.43 -3.12 3.46
C TRP A 210 1.50 -3.79 2.47
N ARG A 211 0.28 -4.08 2.94
CA ARG A 211 -0.87 -4.49 2.14
C ARG A 211 -2.05 -3.56 2.43
N ASN A 212 -2.43 -2.78 1.45
CA ASN A 212 -3.54 -1.85 1.60
C ASN A 212 -4.84 -2.55 1.19
N ARG A 213 -5.84 -2.52 2.08
CA ARG A 213 -7.22 -2.96 1.86
C ARG A 213 -8.16 -1.79 2.09
N THR A 214 -9.39 -1.87 1.60
CA THR A 214 -10.36 -0.76 1.59
C THR A 214 -10.62 -0.13 2.97
N ASP A 215 -10.57 -0.91 4.05
CA ASP A 215 -10.86 -0.45 5.41
C ASP A 215 -9.69 -0.57 6.38
N ARG A 216 -8.57 -1.17 5.94
CA ARG A 216 -7.42 -1.49 6.76
C ARG A 216 -6.14 -1.53 5.97
N GLU A 217 -5.05 -1.18 6.62
CA GLU A 217 -3.70 -1.35 6.09
C GLU A 217 -2.95 -2.31 7.00
N ILE A 218 -2.33 -3.34 6.40
CA ILE A 218 -1.68 -4.43 7.14
C ILE A 218 -0.19 -4.37 6.82
N GLY A 219 0.64 -4.27 7.86
CA GLY A 219 2.10 -4.27 7.76
C GLY A 219 2.70 -5.56 8.33
N VAL A 220 3.46 -6.28 7.50
CA VAL A 220 4.34 -7.35 7.97
C VAL A 220 5.68 -6.72 8.32
N VAL A 221 5.99 -6.66 9.61
CA VAL A 221 7.15 -5.94 10.15
C VAL A 221 8.24 -6.93 10.54
N TRP A 222 9.43 -6.80 9.95
CA TRP A 222 10.61 -7.47 10.46
C TRP A 222 11.21 -6.68 11.62
N LEU A 223 11.27 -7.30 12.78
CA LEU A 223 11.68 -6.65 14.01
C LEU A 223 13.21 -6.51 14.16
N GLY A 224 13.99 -7.42 13.54
CA GLY A 224 15.43 -7.47 13.79
C GLY A 224 15.74 -7.73 15.26
N ARG A 225 16.19 -6.70 15.97
CA ARG A 225 16.46 -6.73 17.42
C ARG A 225 15.37 -6.04 18.26
N ALA A 226 14.41 -5.40 17.60
CA ALA A 226 13.32 -4.71 18.27
C ALA A 226 12.29 -5.68 18.88
N GLU A 227 11.51 -5.17 19.82
CA GLU A 227 10.37 -5.86 20.41
C GLU A 227 9.04 -5.29 19.87
N PRO A 228 7.91 -6.00 19.99
CA PRO A 228 6.61 -5.45 19.61
C PRO A 228 6.26 -4.12 20.28
N SER A 229 6.73 -3.90 21.51
CA SER A 229 6.59 -2.63 22.23
C SER A 229 7.32 -1.46 21.55
N ASP A 230 8.42 -1.71 20.83
CA ASP A 230 9.12 -0.68 20.06
C ASP A 230 8.30 -0.28 18.81
N VAL A 231 7.58 -1.23 18.20
CA VAL A 231 6.60 -0.97 17.15
C VAL A 231 5.51 -0.04 17.66
N VAL A 232 4.96 -0.34 18.84
CA VAL A 232 3.96 0.52 19.50
C VAL A 232 4.51 1.92 19.73
N GLY A 233 5.73 2.03 20.29
CA GLY A 233 6.39 3.31 20.55
C GLY A 233 6.58 4.15 19.28
N ALA A 234 7.04 3.54 18.19
CA ALA A 234 7.21 4.21 16.91
C ALA A 234 5.87 4.73 16.35
N LEU A 235 4.81 3.91 16.42
CA LEU A 235 3.50 4.27 15.89
C LEU A 235 2.73 5.28 16.74
N GLN A 236 2.95 5.31 18.06
CA GLN A 236 2.36 6.33 18.95
C GLN A 236 2.81 7.75 18.60
N GLY A 237 3.99 7.91 17.98
CA GLY A 237 4.48 9.19 17.46
C GLY A 237 3.76 9.67 16.20
N VAL A 238 2.93 8.85 15.57
CA VAL A 238 2.23 9.17 14.33
C VAL A 238 0.83 9.71 14.63
N PRO A 239 0.52 10.97 14.27
CA PRO A 239 -0.77 11.58 14.58
C PRO A 239 -1.94 10.82 13.94
N GLY A 240 -3.01 10.60 14.72
CA GLY A 240 -4.24 10.02 14.23
C GLY A 240 -4.23 8.50 14.01
N VAL A 241 -3.11 7.83 14.23
CA VAL A 241 -2.98 6.39 14.02
C VAL A 241 -3.73 5.60 15.08
N ARG A 242 -4.53 4.64 14.61
CA ARG A 242 -5.17 3.61 15.41
C ARG A 242 -4.70 2.24 14.92
N ALA A 243 -4.00 1.48 15.76
CA ALA A 243 -3.34 0.24 15.34
C ALA A 243 -3.36 -0.86 16.38
N GLY A 244 -3.48 -2.10 15.93
CA GLY A 244 -3.21 -3.30 16.71
C GLY A 244 -1.88 -3.92 16.28
N VAL A 245 -1.09 -4.32 17.26
CA VAL A 245 0.23 -4.96 17.07
C VAL A 245 0.19 -6.37 17.64
N SER A 246 0.66 -7.35 16.85
CA SER A 246 0.77 -8.74 17.31
C SER A 246 1.96 -8.94 18.23
N PRO A 247 1.99 -10.02 19.03
CA PRO A 247 3.23 -10.57 19.56
C PRO A 247 4.22 -10.91 18.42
N ALA A 248 5.50 -11.06 18.79
CA ALA A 248 6.51 -11.54 17.84
C ALA A 248 6.28 -13.01 17.50
N VAL A 249 6.52 -13.35 16.22
CA VAL A 249 6.47 -14.70 15.68
C VAL A 249 7.78 -15.04 14.98
N ASP A 250 8.09 -16.34 14.85
CA ASP A 250 9.33 -16.81 14.26
C ASP A 250 9.15 -17.18 12.79
N GLY A 251 9.62 -16.29 11.90
CA GLY A 251 9.59 -16.51 10.45
C GLY A 251 8.27 -16.17 9.78
N LEU A 252 8.30 -16.20 8.44
CA LEU A 252 7.15 -15.87 7.59
C LEU A 252 6.03 -16.91 7.66
N ALA A 253 6.31 -18.10 8.16
CA ALA A 253 5.33 -19.19 8.29
C ALA A 253 4.19 -18.89 9.29
N GLU A 254 4.45 -18.02 10.27
CA GLU A 254 3.50 -17.70 11.34
C GLU A 254 2.85 -16.32 11.19
N VAL A 255 3.05 -15.65 10.05
CA VAL A 255 2.51 -14.31 9.77
C VAL A 255 0.97 -14.30 9.81
N ASP A 256 0.31 -15.37 9.39
CA ASP A 256 -1.14 -15.51 9.46
C ASP A 256 -1.66 -15.52 10.91
N VAL A 257 -0.94 -16.19 11.81
CA VAL A 257 -1.26 -16.20 13.25
C VAL A 257 -1.06 -14.79 13.80
N ALA A 258 0.08 -14.16 13.51
CA ALA A 258 0.37 -12.80 13.93
C ALA A 258 -0.69 -11.81 13.42
N HIS A 259 -1.15 -11.96 12.17
CA HIS A 259 -2.21 -11.13 11.59
C HIS A 259 -3.53 -11.23 12.37
N ARG A 260 -4.02 -12.44 12.65
CA ARG A 260 -5.24 -12.63 13.46
C ARG A 260 -5.11 -12.04 14.87
N LEU A 261 -3.92 -12.14 15.45
CA LEU A 261 -3.63 -11.56 16.76
C LEU A 261 -3.59 -10.03 16.73
N ALA A 262 -2.99 -9.42 15.69
CA ALA A 262 -2.98 -7.97 15.50
C ALA A 262 -4.39 -7.40 15.26
N GLU A 263 -5.23 -8.08 14.49
CA GLU A 263 -6.64 -7.71 14.33
C GLU A 263 -7.40 -7.78 15.66
N THR A 264 -7.12 -8.78 16.46
CA THR A 264 -7.71 -8.91 17.79
C THR A 264 -7.25 -7.80 18.72
N ALA A 265 -5.95 -7.43 18.67
CA ALA A 265 -5.41 -6.30 19.42
C ALA A 265 -6.11 -4.99 19.03
N LEU A 266 -6.30 -4.74 17.73
CA LEU A 266 -7.00 -3.56 17.24
C LEU A 266 -8.46 -3.49 17.73
N ARG A 267 -9.19 -4.61 17.70
CA ARG A 267 -10.57 -4.70 18.20
C ARG A 267 -10.67 -4.52 19.71
N ALA A 268 -9.62 -4.91 20.45
CA ALA A 268 -9.53 -4.76 21.91
C ALA A 268 -9.23 -3.32 22.37
N LEU A 269 -9.01 -2.38 21.43
CA LEU A 269 -8.84 -0.97 21.76
C LEU A 269 -10.19 -0.32 22.06
N PRO A 270 -10.29 0.55 23.08
CA PRO A 270 -11.47 1.37 23.32
C PRO A 270 -11.87 2.15 22.07
N THR A 271 -13.17 2.38 21.86
CA THR A 271 -13.67 3.12 20.70
C THR A 271 -13.44 4.62 20.85
N GLY A 272 -13.05 5.31 19.76
CA GLY A 272 -13.16 6.77 19.65
C GLY A 272 -11.86 7.55 19.61
N GLU A 273 -10.73 7.05 20.10
CA GLU A 273 -9.46 7.79 20.11
C GLU A 273 -8.36 7.09 19.29
N PRO A 274 -7.44 7.87 18.68
CA PRO A 274 -6.21 7.30 18.13
C PRO A 274 -5.44 6.57 19.21
N LEU A 275 -5.17 5.30 19.02
CA LEU A 275 -4.50 4.47 20.03
C LEU A 275 -3.78 3.29 19.37
N VAL A 276 -2.56 3.04 19.79
CA VAL A 276 -1.80 1.86 19.38
C VAL A 276 -1.72 0.88 20.55
N GLY A 277 -2.06 -0.37 20.30
CA GLY A 277 -2.06 -1.39 21.33
C GLY A 277 -1.41 -2.69 20.90
N GLU A 278 -0.54 -3.20 21.76
CA GLU A 278 -0.01 -4.55 21.68
C GLU A 278 -0.98 -5.54 22.32
N LEU A 279 -1.10 -6.74 21.72
CA LEU A 279 -2.03 -7.76 22.19
C LEU A 279 -1.77 -8.18 23.64
N ASP A 280 -0.51 -8.46 23.99
CA ASP A 280 -0.15 -9.00 25.30
C ASP A 280 -0.48 -8.04 26.45
N ALA A 281 -0.42 -6.74 26.19
CA ALA A 281 -0.84 -5.72 27.16
C ALA A 281 -2.38 -5.64 27.30
N ARG A 282 -3.16 -6.34 26.47
CA ARG A 282 -4.61 -6.22 26.38
C ARG A 282 -5.35 -7.56 26.33
N LEU A 283 -4.73 -8.64 26.79
CA LEU A 283 -5.28 -9.99 26.74
C LEU A 283 -6.72 -10.13 27.31
N PRO A 284 -7.09 -9.49 28.44
CA PRO A 284 -8.47 -9.57 28.92
C PRO A 284 -9.48 -8.95 27.96
N GLY A 285 -9.16 -7.80 27.35
CA GLY A 285 -9.97 -7.16 26.30
C GLY A 285 -10.02 -8.00 25.01
N ALA A 286 -8.89 -8.62 24.65
CA ALA A 286 -8.80 -9.53 23.50
C ALA A 286 -9.74 -10.75 23.67
N LEU A 287 -9.80 -11.35 24.84
CA LEU A 287 -10.74 -12.43 25.16
C LEU A 287 -12.20 -11.98 25.01
N VAL A 288 -12.51 -10.78 25.47
CA VAL A 288 -13.85 -10.19 25.37
C VAL A 288 -14.29 -10.00 23.92
N VAL A 289 -13.43 -9.47 23.05
CA VAL A 289 -13.78 -9.21 21.64
C VAL A 289 -13.81 -10.47 20.77
N THR A 290 -13.18 -11.56 21.21
CA THR A 290 -13.22 -12.83 20.47
C THR A 290 -14.53 -13.60 20.66
N ALA A 291 -15.28 -13.32 21.76
CA ALA A 291 -16.54 -13.97 22.05
C ALA A 291 -17.66 -12.94 22.32
N PRO A 292 -18.09 -12.16 21.32
CA PRO A 292 -18.98 -11.00 21.52
C PRO A 292 -20.35 -11.38 22.11
N ASP A 293 -20.92 -12.51 21.73
CA ASP A 293 -22.20 -12.96 22.25
C ASP A 293 -22.12 -13.35 23.74
N LEU A 294 -21.05 -14.05 24.13
CA LEU A 294 -20.80 -14.39 25.54
C LEU A 294 -20.53 -13.13 26.35
N SER A 295 -19.78 -12.19 25.82
CA SER A 295 -19.49 -10.91 26.44
C SER A 295 -20.74 -10.08 26.63
N ALA A 296 -21.63 -10.00 25.66
CA ALA A 296 -22.93 -9.35 25.77
C ALA A 296 -23.83 -10.02 26.84
N ARG A 297 -23.77 -11.36 26.93
CA ARG A 297 -24.48 -12.11 27.99
C ARG A 297 -23.90 -11.82 29.37
N LEU A 298 -22.57 -11.73 29.48
CA LEU A 298 -21.89 -11.39 30.71
C LEU A 298 -22.25 -9.99 31.16
N VAL A 299 -22.25 -9.00 30.28
CA VAL A 299 -22.64 -7.61 30.57
C VAL A 299 -24.07 -7.56 31.15
N ARG A 300 -25.03 -8.21 30.50
CA ARG A 300 -26.41 -8.24 31.01
C ARG A 300 -26.50 -8.92 32.36
N ARG A 301 -25.79 -10.00 32.58
CA ARG A 301 -25.77 -10.74 33.86
C ARG A 301 -25.12 -9.95 34.98
N ALA A 302 -23.98 -9.27 34.67
CA ALA A 302 -23.16 -8.62 35.68
C ALA A 302 -23.58 -7.19 35.98
N LEU A 303 -24.13 -6.47 34.97
CA LEU A 303 -24.43 -5.03 35.04
C LEU A 303 -25.88 -4.69 34.66
N GLY A 304 -26.75 -5.68 34.30
CA GLY A 304 -28.08 -5.43 33.78
C GLY A 304 -28.89 -4.45 34.58
N GLY A 305 -28.98 -4.64 35.92
CA GLY A 305 -29.73 -3.72 36.78
C GLY A 305 -29.15 -2.30 36.86
N VAL A 306 -27.86 -2.11 36.51
CA VAL A 306 -27.26 -0.76 36.40
C VAL A 306 -27.53 -0.16 35.04
N LEU A 307 -27.55 -0.98 33.96
CA LEU A 307 -27.79 -0.53 32.58
C LEU A 307 -29.25 -0.08 32.37
N ASP A 308 -30.18 -0.55 33.17
CA ASP A 308 -31.59 -0.16 33.15
C ASP A 308 -31.89 1.19 33.85
N LEU A 309 -30.88 1.80 34.48
CA LEU A 309 -31.01 3.10 35.14
C LEU A 309 -30.96 4.26 34.15
N ASP A 310 -31.39 5.42 34.56
CA ASP A 310 -31.23 6.69 33.84
C ASP A 310 -29.74 6.97 33.56
N GLY A 311 -29.47 7.70 32.46
CA GLY A 311 -28.13 7.90 31.93
C GLY A 311 -27.11 8.45 32.94
N ASP A 312 -27.51 9.44 33.75
CA ASP A 312 -26.61 10.09 34.71
C ASP A 312 -26.31 9.17 35.88
N GLU A 313 -27.31 8.52 36.47
CA GLU A 313 -27.10 7.58 37.58
C GLU A 313 -26.27 6.38 37.15
N ARG A 314 -26.58 5.83 35.97
CA ARG A 314 -25.79 4.74 35.36
C ARG A 314 -24.33 5.11 35.19
N THR A 315 -24.04 6.28 34.60
CA THR A 315 -22.66 6.75 34.39
C THR A 315 -21.92 6.90 35.69
N VAL A 316 -22.53 7.54 36.70
CA VAL A 316 -21.91 7.71 38.04
C VAL A 316 -21.58 6.39 38.71
N LEU A 317 -22.47 5.40 38.61
CA LEU A 317 -22.22 4.08 39.21
C LEU A 317 -21.14 3.30 38.50
N LEU A 318 -21.16 3.29 37.13
CA LEU A 318 -20.13 2.61 36.34
C LEU A 318 -18.74 3.24 36.55
N ASP A 319 -18.65 4.57 36.58
CA ASP A 319 -17.39 5.28 36.84
C ASP A 319 -16.88 5.04 38.25
N THR A 320 -17.80 4.92 39.24
CA THR A 320 -17.43 4.57 40.60
C THR A 320 -16.88 3.15 40.67
N LEU A 321 -17.50 2.17 40.03
CA LEU A 321 -17.03 0.79 39.99
C LEU A 321 -15.66 0.69 39.27
N ARG A 322 -15.53 1.35 38.11
CA ARG A 322 -14.28 1.39 37.32
C ARG A 322 -13.14 1.96 38.17
N SER A 323 -13.35 3.15 38.75
CA SER A 323 -12.34 3.80 39.62
C SER A 323 -12.00 2.97 40.84
N TRP A 324 -12.98 2.26 41.45
CA TRP A 324 -12.73 1.40 42.60
C TRP A 324 -11.91 0.16 42.23
N LEU A 325 -12.19 -0.48 41.12
CA LEU A 325 -11.37 -1.60 40.60
C LEU A 325 -9.94 -1.14 40.30
N ASP A 326 -9.78 -0.01 39.62
CA ASP A 326 -8.47 0.58 39.26
C ASP A 326 -7.62 0.95 40.47
N THR A 327 -8.26 1.29 41.59
CA THR A 327 -7.58 1.65 42.86
C THR A 327 -7.39 0.47 43.81
N GLY A 328 -7.52 -0.77 43.30
CA GLY A 328 -7.33 -1.99 44.04
C GLY A 328 -8.33 -2.13 45.22
N GLY A 329 -9.56 -1.61 45.08
CA GLY A 329 -10.60 -1.72 46.10
C GLY A 329 -10.56 -0.63 47.20
N SER A 330 -9.75 0.41 47.02
CA SER A 330 -9.59 1.47 48.04
C SER A 330 -10.66 2.57 47.89
N ALA A 331 -11.66 2.55 48.77
CA ALA A 331 -12.68 3.61 48.80
C ALA A 331 -12.12 5.02 49.04
N GLY A 332 -10.99 5.13 49.76
CA GLY A 332 -10.32 6.43 49.98
C GLY A 332 -9.64 6.98 48.72
N GLN A 333 -8.91 6.14 48.00
CA GLN A 333 -8.27 6.54 46.73
C GLN A 333 -9.32 6.80 45.62
N THR A 334 -10.36 5.97 45.57
CA THR A 334 -11.51 6.20 44.66
C THR A 334 -12.18 7.56 44.93
N ALA A 335 -12.41 7.90 46.19
CA ALA A 335 -12.98 9.18 46.59
C ALA A 335 -12.14 10.38 46.17
N ALA A 336 -10.81 10.29 46.34
CA ALA A 336 -9.88 11.31 45.87
C ALA A 336 -9.91 11.44 44.34
N ARG A 337 -9.93 10.33 43.60
CA ARG A 337 -9.99 10.33 42.11
C ARG A 337 -11.30 10.90 41.54
N LEU A 338 -12.42 10.61 42.25
CA LEU A 338 -13.76 11.09 41.82
C LEU A 338 -14.16 12.44 42.45
N CYS A 339 -13.24 13.10 43.17
CA CYS A 339 -13.50 14.38 43.86
C CYS A 339 -14.76 14.35 44.73
N CYS A 340 -14.96 13.27 45.52
CA CYS A 340 -16.11 13.12 46.38
C CYS A 340 -15.70 12.56 47.80
N HIS A 341 -16.66 12.53 48.74
CA HIS A 341 -16.38 11.97 50.07
C HIS A 341 -16.35 10.43 50.05
N ARG A 342 -15.52 9.82 50.87
CA ARG A 342 -15.42 8.35 51.02
C ARG A 342 -16.78 7.67 51.23
N ASN A 343 -17.67 8.26 52.05
CA ASN A 343 -18.98 7.70 52.30
C ASN A 343 -19.86 7.69 51.06
N THR A 344 -19.68 8.66 50.13
CA THR A 344 -20.38 8.68 48.86
C THR A 344 -19.98 7.49 47.99
N VAL A 345 -18.68 7.18 47.94
CA VAL A 345 -18.18 5.99 47.23
C VAL A 345 -18.78 4.72 47.84
N LEU A 346 -18.73 4.56 49.14
CA LEU A 346 -19.29 3.38 49.83
C LEU A 346 -20.80 3.22 49.58
N ASN A 347 -21.56 4.32 49.59
CA ASN A 347 -22.99 4.28 49.30
C ASN A 347 -23.29 3.88 47.85
N ARG A 348 -22.51 4.38 46.87
CA ARG A 348 -22.63 4.00 45.45
C ARG A 348 -22.26 2.52 45.24
N LEU A 349 -21.24 2.03 45.92
CA LEU A 349 -20.84 0.62 45.85
C LEU A 349 -21.91 -0.31 46.42
N ARG A 350 -22.51 0.03 47.60
CA ARG A 350 -23.66 -0.73 48.14
C ARG A 350 -24.86 -0.70 47.19
N ARG A 351 -25.12 0.43 46.53
CA ARG A 351 -26.17 0.52 45.50
C ARG A 351 -25.90 -0.42 44.33
N LEU A 352 -24.63 -0.50 43.87
CA LEU A 352 -24.21 -1.45 42.82
C LEU A 352 -24.45 -2.91 43.26
N GLU A 353 -24.05 -3.29 44.45
CA GLU A 353 -24.29 -4.64 45.01
C GLU A 353 -25.80 -4.97 44.99
N GLY A 354 -26.63 -4.03 45.44
CA GLY A 354 -28.10 -4.24 45.49
C GLY A 354 -28.75 -4.31 44.10
N LEU A 355 -28.23 -3.59 43.09
CA LEU A 355 -28.75 -3.62 41.71
C LEU A 355 -28.32 -4.85 40.93
N THR A 356 -27.17 -5.43 41.26
CA THR A 356 -26.56 -6.52 40.49
C THR A 356 -26.65 -7.88 41.17
N ASP A 357 -27.10 -7.92 42.44
CA ASP A 357 -27.08 -9.13 43.29
C ASP A 357 -25.66 -9.76 43.35
N ARG A 358 -24.66 -8.91 43.49
CA ARG A 358 -23.22 -9.29 43.55
C ARG A 358 -22.56 -8.62 44.75
N SER A 359 -21.45 -9.19 45.20
CA SER A 359 -20.69 -8.68 46.33
C SER A 359 -19.28 -8.32 45.95
N LEU A 360 -18.77 -7.20 46.49
CA LEU A 360 -17.40 -6.72 46.38
C LEU A 360 -16.39 -7.62 47.12
N GLU A 361 -16.86 -8.49 48.01
CA GLU A 361 -16.02 -9.41 48.76
C GLU A 361 -15.72 -10.70 47.98
N ARG A 362 -16.44 -10.96 46.87
CA ARG A 362 -16.31 -12.18 46.08
C ARG A 362 -15.47 -11.94 44.83
N VAL A 363 -14.37 -12.68 44.72
CA VAL A 363 -13.43 -12.55 43.58
C VAL A 363 -14.08 -12.87 42.25
N ASP A 364 -14.93 -13.88 42.17
CA ASP A 364 -15.66 -14.24 40.96
C ASP A 364 -16.59 -13.10 40.46
N HIS A 365 -17.25 -12.38 41.35
CA HIS A 365 -18.05 -11.21 41.02
C HIS A 365 -17.20 -10.03 40.53
N LEU A 366 -16.01 -9.82 41.13
CA LEU A 366 -15.06 -8.78 40.67
C LEU A 366 -14.56 -9.06 39.25
N VAL A 367 -14.27 -10.33 38.95
CA VAL A 367 -13.87 -10.75 37.61
C VAL A 367 -15.01 -10.52 36.63
N GLU A 368 -16.25 -10.91 36.94
CA GLU A 368 -17.42 -10.67 36.10
C GLU A 368 -17.62 -9.16 35.84
N TRP A 369 -17.54 -8.30 36.85
CA TRP A 369 -17.64 -6.84 36.67
C TRP A 369 -16.50 -6.26 35.82
N SER A 370 -15.26 -6.69 36.07
CA SER A 370 -14.10 -6.23 35.29
C SER A 370 -14.22 -6.55 33.81
N LEU A 371 -14.60 -7.79 33.48
CA LEU A 371 -14.80 -8.20 32.08
C LEU A 371 -16.02 -7.53 31.46
N ALA A 372 -17.10 -7.31 32.22
CA ALA A 372 -18.29 -6.61 31.73
C ALA A 372 -17.98 -5.13 31.45
N LEU A 373 -17.20 -4.45 32.26
CA LEU A 373 -16.76 -3.08 32.00
C LEU A 373 -15.87 -3.00 30.75
N LEU A 374 -14.91 -3.93 30.61
CA LEU A 374 -14.09 -4.04 29.40
C LEU A 374 -14.98 -4.24 28.15
N ALA A 375 -16.00 -5.11 28.23
CA ALA A 375 -16.92 -5.33 27.13
C ALA A 375 -17.70 -4.06 26.73
N LEU A 376 -18.13 -3.25 27.70
CA LEU A 376 -18.76 -1.96 27.44
C LEU A 376 -17.81 -0.96 26.75
N ASP A 377 -16.51 -1.05 27.00
CA ASP A 377 -15.53 -0.14 26.40
C ASP A 377 -15.17 -0.52 24.95
N VAL A 378 -15.11 -1.82 24.63
CA VAL A 378 -14.60 -2.30 23.33
C VAL A 378 -15.70 -2.80 22.37
N LEU A 379 -16.90 -3.15 22.87
CA LEU A 379 -18.00 -3.65 22.06
C LEU A 379 -19.11 -2.61 21.90
N PRO A 380 -19.31 -1.99 20.73
CA PRO A 380 -20.37 -1.01 20.50
C PRO A 380 -21.77 -1.55 20.79
N THR A 381 -22.00 -2.84 20.50
CA THR A 381 -23.29 -3.53 20.70
C THR A 381 -23.64 -3.79 22.15
N ALA A 382 -22.64 -3.82 23.06
CA ALA A 382 -22.89 -4.00 24.48
C ALA A 382 -23.50 -2.76 25.16
N ARG A 383 -23.43 -1.60 24.52
CA ARG A 383 -24.00 -0.31 25.00
C ARG A 383 -25.45 -0.08 24.62
N ALA A 384 -25.96 -0.82 23.64
CA ALA A 384 -27.35 -0.61 23.18
C ALA A 384 -28.34 -1.15 24.21
N PRO A 385 -29.35 -0.37 24.67
CA PRO A 385 -30.47 -0.90 25.41
C PRO A 385 -31.21 -1.88 24.51
N THR A 386 -31.45 -3.07 24.98
CA THR A 386 -32.22 -4.10 24.25
C THR A 386 -33.61 -3.52 24.00
N ALA A 387 -33.95 -3.26 22.73
CA ALA A 387 -35.36 -3.05 22.37
C ALA A 387 -36.11 -4.30 22.82
N VAL A 388 -36.92 -4.16 23.84
CA VAL A 388 -37.87 -5.19 24.30
C VAL A 388 -38.77 -5.48 23.12
N ALA A 389 -38.58 -6.64 22.47
CA ALA A 389 -39.56 -7.18 21.55
C ALA A 389 -40.81 -7.49 22.40
N SER A 390 -41.73 -6.56 22.44
CA SER A 390 -43.08 -6.77 22.91
C SER A 390 -43.79 -7.73 21.93
N ARG A 391 -44.04 -8.92 22.39
CA ARG A 391 -45.05 -9.81 21.84
C ARG A 391 -46.28 -9.75 22.74
#